data_a112fae632a8fb42f26f0648af3af42b
#
_entry.id   a112fae632a8fb42f26f0648af3af42b
#
_cell.length_a   1.000
_cell.length_b   1.000
_cell.length_c   1.000
_cell.angle_alpha   90.00
_cell.angle_beta   90.00
_cell.angle_gamma   90.00
#
_symmetry.space_group_name_H-M   'P 1'
#
loop_
_entity.id
_entity.type
_entity.pdbx_description
1 polymer ?
#
loop_
_entity_poly.entity_id
_entity_poly.type
_entity_poly.pdbx_seq_one_letter_code
_entity_poly.pdbx_strand_id
1 'polypeptide(L)' 'MYTSRPLAELNPGDNGTIVRLKVDEALYQRLSAMGLRIGRPIRVIRRAALSGPIQIRVGFTDLILRRADALKICVSPAP' A
#
# COMPACT_ATOMS: atom_id res chain seq x y z
N MET A 1 -11.38 -8.79 16.39
CA MET A 1 -11.86 -8.17 15.17
C MET A 1 -10.76 -7.36 14.52
N TYR A 2 -10.65 -7.47 13.22
CA TYR A 2 -9.61 -6.91 12.47
C TYR A 2 -10.12 -5.88 11.52
N THR A 3 -9.48 -4.78 11.49
CA THR A 3 -9.86 -3.64 10.67
C THR A 3 -8.86 -3.48 9.54
N SER A 4 -9.35 -3.37 8.32
CA SER A 4 -8.49 -3.03 7.20
C SER A 4 -8.83 -1.64 6.71
N ARG A 5 -7.84 -0.97 6.13
CA ARG A 5 -7.99 0.37 5.59
C ARG A 5 -7.27 0.46 4.25
N PRO A 6 -7.74 1.32 3.34
CA PRO A 6 -6.98 1.58 2.13
C PRO A 6 -5.59 2.13 2.47
N LEU A 7 -4.59 1.66 1.76
CA LEU A 7 -3.22 2.15 1.93
C LEU A 7 -3.15 3.67 1.79
N ALA A 8 -3.96 4.23 0.89
CA ALA A 8 -4.00 5.67 0.64
C ALA A 8 -4.41 6.49 1.87
N GLU A 9 -5.02 5.87 2.87
CA GLU A 9 -5.46 6.55 4.10
C GLU A 9 -4.46 6.48 5.23
N LEU A 10 -3.37 5.74 5.09
CA LEU A 10 -2.35 5.65 6.12
C LEU A 10 -1.46 6.88 6.07
N ASN A 11 -0.90 7.22 7.23
CA ASN A 11 -0.03 8.38 7.37
C ASN A 11 1.44 7.96 7.33
N PRO A 12 2.36 8.90 7.01
CA PRO A 12 3.79 8.61 7.09
C PRO A 12 4.16 8.05 8.46
N GLY A 13 4.96 6.98 8.44
CA GLY A 13 5.35 6.27 9.66
C GLY A 13 4.45 5.10 10.01
N ASP A 14 3.26 5.02 9.43
CA ASP A 14 2.36 3.90 9.69
C ASP A 14 2.88 2.63 9.02
N ASN A 15 2.71 1.52 9.71
CA ASN A 15 3.02 0.19 9.21
C ASN A 15 1.74 -0.62 9.07
N GLY A 16 1.76 -1.59 8.20
CA GLY A 16 0.63 -2.50 8.08
C GLY A 16 0.99 -3.70 7.22
N THR A 17 0.05 -4.62 7.11
CA THR A 17 0.20 -5.82 6.29
C THR A 17 -0.86 -5.80 5.22
N ILE A 18 -0.48 -6.09 3.99
CA ILE A 18 -1.42 -6.14 2.87
C ILE A 18 -2.35 -7.34 3.09
N VAL A 19 -3.65 -7.09 3.13
CA VAL A 19 -4.65 -8.14 3.35
C VAL A 19 -5.60 -8.32 2.18
N ARG A 20 -5.69 -7.35 1.28
CA ARG A 20 -6.59 -7.43 0.14
C ARG A 20 -6.15 -6.50 -0.98
N LEU A 21 -6.32 -6.96 -2.21
CA LEU A 21 -6.04 -6.18 -3.41
C LEU A 21 -7.32 -6.15 -4.26
N LYS A 22 -7.92 -4.96 -4.42
CA LYS A 22 -9.14 -4.77 -5.20
C LYS A 22 -8.77 -4.29 -6.59
N VAL A 23 -8.09 -5.15 -7.34
CA VAL A 23 -7.45 -4.75 -8.60
C VAL A 23 -7.82 -5.73 -9.71
N ASP A 24 -7.72 -5.26 -10.96
CA ASP A 24 -7.86 -6.14 -12.11
C ASP A 24 -6.57 -6.93 -12.33
N GLU A 25 -6.60 -7.82 -13.29
CA GLU A 25 -5.47 -8.72 -13.56
C GLU A 25 -4.20 -7.95 -13.93
N ALA A 26 -4.31 -6.92 -14.77
CA ALA A 26 -3.16 -6.16 -15.22
C ALA A 26 -2.48 -5.44 -14.05
N LEU A 27 -3.26 -4.80 -13.19
CA LEU A 27 -2.71 -4.12 -12.03
C LEU A 27 -2.16 -5.12 -11.02
N TYR A 28 -2.84 -6.26 -10.84
CA TYR A 28 -2.37 -7.31 -9.95
C TYR A 28 -0.97 -7.78 -10.36
N GLN A 29 -0.77 -8.06 -11.65
CA GLN A 29 0.53 -8.50 -12.15
C GLN A 29 1.61 -7.45 -11.91
N ARG A 30 1.27 -6.19 -12.13
CA ARG A 30 2.21 -5.09 -11.95
C ARG A 30 2.61 -4.91 -10.49
N LEU A 31 1.62 -4.94 -9.58
CA LEU A 31 1.88 -4.81 -8.15
C LEU A 31 2.68 -6.01 -7.63
N SER A 32 2.34 -7.22 -8.08
CA SER A 32 3.05 -8.43 -7.68
C SER A 32 4.52 -8.38 -8.10
N ALA A 33 4.79 -7.88 -9.31
CA ALA A 33 6.16 -7.73 -9.80
C ALA A 33 6.97 -6.76 -8.94
N MET A 34 6.31 -5.80 -8.30
CA MET A 34 6.96 -4.86 -7.39
C MET A 34 7.03 -5.38 -5.95
N GLY A 35 6.54 -6.58 -5.69
CA GLY A 35 6.57 -7.18 -4.36
C GLY A 35 5.34 -6.89 -3.50
N LEU A 36 4.31 -6.23 -4.05
CA LEU A 36 3.10 -5.89 -3.32
C LEU A 36 2.12 -7.06 -3.40
N ARG A 37 2.16 -7.92 -2.40
CA ARG A 37 1.35 -9.15 -2.32
C ARG A 37 0.67 -9.23 -0.98
N ILE A 38 -0.44 -9.97 -0.94
CA ILE A 38 -1.12 -10.26 0.32
C ILE A 38 -0.15 -10.93 1.29
N GLY A 39 -0.14 -10.45 2.53
CA GLY A 39 0.75 -10.95 3.57
C GLY A 39 2.04 -10.17 3.72
N ARG A 40 2.36 -9.28 2.79
CA ARG A 40 3.60 -8.49 2.89
C ARG A 40 3.42 -7.32 3.84
N PRO A 41 4.38 -7.09 4.73
CA PRO A 41 4.38 -5.88 5.55
C PRO A 41 4.84 -4.68 4.70
N ILE A 42 4.23 -3.54 4.96
CA ILE A 42 4.59 -2.29 4.30
C ILE A 42 4.69 -1.16 5.32
N ARG A 43 5.39 -0.12 4.95
CA ARG A 43 5.47 1.12 5.73
C ARG A 43 5.26 2.30 4.81
N VAL A 44 4.45 3.26 5.24
CA VAL A 44 4.29 4.52 4.52
C VAL A 44 5.44 5.44 4.90
N ILE A 45 6.19 5.90 3.91
CA ILE A 45 7.33 6.78 4.10
C ILE A 45 6.93 8.23 3.95
N ARG A 46 6.12 8.52 2.91
CA ARG A 46 5.80 9.90 2.56
C ARG A 46 4.53 9.95 1.73
N ARG A 47 3.81 11.04 1.86
CA ARG A 47 2.64 11.34 1.03
C ARG A 47 2.85 12.72 0.42
N ALA A 48 2.68 12.82 -0.88
CA ALA A 48 2.73 14.12 -1.54
C ALA A 48 1.46 14.91 -1.23
N ALA A 49 1.57 16.22 -1.24
CA ALA A 49 0.44 17.12 -1.00
C ALA A 49 -0.60 16.97 -2.11
N LEU A 50 -1.81 17.44 -1.83
CA LEU A 50 -2.91 17.51 -2.80
C LEU A 50 -3.29 16.16 -3.40
N SER A 51 -3.35 15.15 -2.55
CA SER A 51 -3.70 13.79 -2.96
C SER A 51 -2.74 13.21 -4.00
N GLY A 52 -1.48 13.61 -3.93
CA GLY A 52 -0.46 13.12 -4.84
C GLY A 52 0.02 11.70 -4.51
N PRO A 53 1.13 11.29 -5.14
CA PRO A 53 1.66 9.95 -4.97
C PRO A 53 2.06 9.65 -3.53
N ILE A 54 2.13 8.35 -3.22
CA ILE A 54 2.49 7.85 -1.90
C ILE A 54 3.75 7.00 -2.05
N GLN A 55 4.75 7.32 -1.24
CA GLN A 55 5.97 6.52 -1.17
C GLN A 55 5.84 5.51 -0.04
N ILE A 56 6.04 4.25 -0.35
CA ILE A 56 5.99 3.16 0.62
C ILE A 56 7.27 2.34 0.57
N ARG A 57 7.53 1.62 1.65
CA ARG A 57 8.65 0.68 1.73
C ARG A 57 8.14 -0.73 1.90
N VAL A 58 8.62 -1.63 1.04
CA VAL A 58 8.32 -3.05 1.09
C VAL A 58 9.67 -3.77 1.14
N GLY A 59 9.98 -4.41 2.27
CA GLY A 59 11.31 -4.98 2.48
C GLY A 59 12.36 -3.89 2.44
N PHE A 60 13.28 -3.98 1.49
CA PHE A 60 14.35 -2.99 1.31
C PHE A 60 14.11 -2.08 0.11
N THR A 61 12.91 -2.13 -0.47
CA THR A 61 12.61 -1.40 -1.70
C THR A 61 11.58 -0.31 -1.41
N ASP A 62 11.86 0.90 -1.87
CA ASP A 62 10.91 2.00 -1.81
C ASP A 62 10.19 2.08 -3.16
N LEU A 63 8.88 2.25 -3.08
CA LEU A 63 8.01 2.32 -4.25
C LEU A 63 7.18 3.59 -4.18
N ILE A 64 6.87 4.14 -5.34
CA ILE A 64 5.96 5.29 -5.42
C ILE A 64 4.71 4.80 -6.14
N LEU A 65 3.57 4.95 -5.47
CA LEU A 65 2.27 4.54 -5.99
C LEU A 65 1.41 5.76 -6.26
N ARG A 66 0.63 5.70 -7.33
CA ARG A 66 -0.43 6.67 -7.53
C ARG A 66 -1.47 6.47 -6.44
N ARG A 67 -2.08 7.56 -5.99
CA ARG A 67 -3.14 7.48 -5.00
C ARG A 67 -4.27 6.55 -5.45
N ALA A 68 -4.64 6.59 -6.74
CA ALA A 68 -5.69 5.73 -7.27
C ALA A 68 -5.38 4.24 -7.05
N ASP A 69 -4.13 3.85 -7.22
CA ASP A 69 -3.72 2.46 -7.00
C ASP A 69 -3.68 2.14 -5.50
N ALA A 70 -3.20 3.07 -4.69
CA ALA A 70 -3.13 2.87 -3.23
C ALA A 70 -4.51 2.75 -2.60
N LEU A 71 -5.53 3.36 -3.19
CA LEU A 71 -6.92 3.21 -2.73
C LEU A 71 -7.44 1.78 -2.90
N LYS A 72 -6.85 1.02 -3.80
CA LYS A 72 -7.27 -0.36 -4.10
C LYS A 72 -6.52 -1.41 -3.29
N ILE A 73 -5.56 -0.99 -2.49
CA ILE A 73 -4.76 -1.87 -1.65
C ILE A 73 -5.24 -1.72 -0.22
N CYS A 74 -5.74 -2.80 0.38
CA CYS A 74 -6.20 -2.77 1.75
C CYS A 74 -5.14 -3.35 2.66
N VAL A 75 -4.88 -2.65 3.75
CA VAL A 75 -3.89 -3.07 4.74
C VAL A 75 -4.52 -3.18 6.11
N SER A 76 -3.98 -4.09 6.91
CA SER A 76 -4.30 -4.19 8.33
C SER A 76 -3.21 -3.39 9.06
N PRO A 77 -3.55 -2.23 9.63
CA PRO A 77 -2.53 -1.39 10.28
C PRO A 77 -1.93 -2.11 11.48
N ALA A 78 -0.64 -1.92 11.70
CA ALA A 78 0.03 -2.42 12.89
C ALA A 78 -0.40 -1.56 14.08
N PRO A 79 -0.48 -2.17 15.28
CA PRO A 79 -0.80 -1.41 16.50
C PRO A 79 0.30 -0.44 16.88
#